data_2f4addbc73c7a915473baea147891a7f
#
_entry.id   2f4addbc73c7a915473baea147891a7f
#
_cell.length_a   1.000
_cell.length_b   1.000
_cell.length_c   1.000
_cell.angle_alpha   90.00
_cell.angle_beta   90.00
_cell.angle_gamma   90.00
#
_symmetry.space_group_name_H-M   'P 1'
#
loop_
_entity.id
_entity.type
_entity.pdbx_description
1 polymer ?
#
loop_
_entity_poly.entity_id
_entity_poly.type
_entity_poly.pdbx_seq_one_letter_code
_entity_poly.pdbx_strand_id
1 'polypeptide(L)'
;MLLPAGEQDHGSGSDSAPRGGLGAEWQPVDPARLAQMRGGFQLPSGMMLSFGIERVVYVNGELTARIAVQIPDVRSITDQQAQSLAEFNRGVVVQVGEGNRFDPAGIAGGVVIQNTLDNQDINTATRVNVGVDTLGTFQDLNANGALTDALIRAPGGP
;
A
#
# COMPACT_ATOMS: atom_id res chain seq x y z
N MET A 1 -56.92 -7.16 -52.65
CA MET A 1 -55.79 -6.49 -53.25
C MET A 1 -54.88 -6.05 -52.06
N LEU A 2 -53.88 -6.85 -51.78
CA LEU A 2 -52.98 -6.69 -50.60
C LEU A 2 -51.88 -5.72 -50.94
N LEU A 3 -51.62 -4.78 -50.00
CA LEU A 3 -50.44 -3.96 -49.99
C LEU A 3 -49.43 -4.55 -48.95
N PRO A 4 -48.13 -4.60 -49.24
CA PRO A 4 -47.14 -5.13 -48.29
C PRO A 4 -46.73 -4.09 -47.27
N ALA A 5 -46.54 -4.57 -46.06
CA ALA A 5 -46.03 -3.81 -44.93
C ALA A 5 -44.56 -3.42 -45.13
N GLY A 6 -44.26 -2.16 -44.91
CA GLY A 6 -42.90 -1.65 -44.87
C GLY A 6 -42.21 -2.02 -43.55
N GLU A 7 -41.11 -2.68 -43.69
CA GLU A 7 -40.16 -3.01 -42.62
C GLU A 7 -39.40 -1.75 -42.21
N GLN A 8 -39.58 -1.30 -40.98
CA GLN A 8 -38.84 -0.20 -40.41
C GLN A 8 -37.66 -0.80 -39.63
N ASP A 9 -36.50 -0.69 -40.21
CA ASP A 9 -35.21 -0.95 -39.61
C ASP A 9 -34.94 0.13 -38.52
N HIS A 10 -35.05 -0.27 -37.25
CA HIS A 10 -34.62 0.53 -36.13
C HIS A 10 -33.11 0.29 -35.87
N GLY A 11 -32.30 1.06 -36.59
CA GLY A 11 -30.88 1.18 -36.27
C GLY A 11 -30.68 1.65 -34.83
N SER A 12 -30.33 0.73 -33.93
CA SER A 12 -29.82 1.02 -32.61
C SER A 12 -28.42 1.62 -32.71
N GLY A 13 -28.37 2.92 -32.94
CA GLY A 13 -27.20 3.72 -32.70
C GLY A 13 -26.99 3.87 -31.18
N SER A 14 -26.20 3.00 -30.60
CA SER A 14 -25.65 3.24 -29.25
C SER A 14 -24.62 4.36 -29.35
N ASP A 15 -25.10 5.58 -29.24
CA ASP A 15 -24.28 6.77 -29.08
C ASP A 15 -23.70 6.75 -27.67
N SER A 16 -22.57 6.04 -27.51
CA SER A 16 -21.76 6.10 -26.29
C SER A 16 -20.97 7.40 -26.34
N ALA A 17 -21.53 8.43 -25.74
CA ALA A 17 -20.80 9.68 -25.48
C ALA A 17 -19.43 9.37 -24.85
N PRO A 18 -18.32 9.96 -25.33
CA PRO A 18 -17.02 9.79 -24.73
C PRO A 18 -17.02 10.44 -23.34
N ARG A 19 -17.04 9.62 -22.31
CA ARG A 19 -16.72 10.05 -20.94
C ARG A 19 -15.32 10.63 -21.00
N GLY A 20 -15.16 11.88 -20.60
CA GLY A 20 -13.98 12.73 -20.61
C GLY A 20 -12.67 11.97 -20.76
N GLY A 21 -12.24 11.76 -21.99
CA GLY A 21 -11.02 11.03 -22.30
C GLY A 21 -9.82 11.88 -21.97
N LEU A 22 -8.91 11.33 -21.23
CA LEU A 22 -7.50 11.73 -21.24
C LEU A 22 -7.13 11.92 -22.71
N GLY A 23 -6.51 13.06 -23.07
CA GLY A 23 -6.32 13.50 -24.46
C GLY A 23 -5.80 12.45 -25.43
N ALA A 24 -5.89 12.72 -26.72
CA ALA A 24 -5.58 11.78 -27.83
C ALA A 24 -4.13 11.20 -27.81
N GLU A 25 -3.29 11.68 -26.94
CA GLU A 25 -1.91 11.20 -26.69
C GLU A 25 -1.83 10.03 -25.71
N TRP A 26 -2.94 9.65 -25.05
CA TRP A 26 -2.97 8.51 -24.15
C TRP A 26 -3.21 7.22 -24.93
N GLN A 27 -2.17 6.43 -25.10
CA GLN A 27 -2.29 5.08 -25.64
C GLN A 27 -2.44 4.08 -24.47
N PRO A 28 -3.44 3.21 -24.50
CA PRO A 28 -3.56 2.14 -23.51
C PRO A 28 -2.32 1.24 -23.57
N VAL A 29 -1.68 1.02 -22.42
CA VAL A 29 -0.55 0.09 -22.35
C VAL A 29 -1.10 -1.32 -22.27
N ASP A 30 -0.52 -2.24 -23.05
CA ASP A 30 -0.86 -3.66 -23.05
C ASP A 30 -0.84 -4.22 -21.61
N PRO A 31 -1.91 -4.93 -21.15
CA PRO A 31 -1.96 -5.54 -19.83
C PRO A 31 -0.79 -6.47 -19.52
N ALA A 32 -0.24 -7.17 -20.51
CA ALA A 32 0.95 -8.01 -20.35
C ALA A 32 2.19 -7.17 -20.05
N ARG A 33 2.30 -6.00 -20.68
CA ARG A 33 3.39 -5.05 -20.41
C ARG A 33 3.22 -4.38 -19.04
N LEU A 34 1.98 -4.07 -18.64
CA LEU A 34 1.68 -3.59 -17.28
C LEU A 34 2.02 -4.63 -16.22
N ALA A 35 1.79 -5.91 -16.48
CA ALA A 35 2.17 -6.99 -15.57
C ALA A 35 3.69 -7.11 -15.39
N GLN A 36 4.47 -6.85 -16.45
CA GLN A 36 5.93 -6.79 -16.40
C GLN A 36 6.45 -5.48 -15.77
N MET A 37 5.69 -4.40 -15.89
CA MET A 37 5.98 -3.10 -15.29
C MET A 37 5.39 -2.95 -13.87
N ARG A 38 4.82 -3.99 -13.30
CA ARG A 38 4.56 -4.03 -11.85
C ARG A 38 5.90 -3.85 -11.19
N GLY A 39 6.15 -2.60 -10.83
CA GLY A 39 7.37 -2.17 -10.20
C GLY A 39 7.62 -2.94 -8.90
N GLY A 40 8.20 -4.12 -9.05
CA GLY A 40 9.08 -4.58 -8.03
C GLY A 40 10.24 -3.59 -8.09
N PHE A 41 10.38 -2.77 -7.09
CA PHE A 41 11.65 -2.13 -6.84
C PHE A 41 12.67 -3.26 -6.80
N GLN A 42 13.50 -3.37 -7.83
CA GLN A 42 14.72 -4.14 -7.73
C GLN A 42 15.61 -3.32 -6.79
N LEU A 43 15.46 -3.61 -5.49
CA LEU A 43 16.37 -3.07 -4.50
C LEU A 43 17.76 -3.59 -4.87
N PRO A 44 18.77 -2.70 -4.97
CA PRO A 44 20.14 -3.14 -5.14
C PRO A 44 20.46 -4.24 -4.13
N SER A 45 21.22 -5.24 -4.55
CA SER A 45 21.65 -6.32 -3.65
C SER A 45 22.31 -5.70 -2.41
N GLY A 46 21.75 -5.98 -1.23
CA GLY A 46 22.23 -5.42 0.05
C GLY A 46 21.33 -4.37 0.70
N MET A 47 20.34 -3.82 0.01
CA MET A 47 19.39 -2.92 0.64
C MET A 47 18.33 -3.71 1.43
N MET A 48 18.19 -3.42 2.72
CA MET A 48 17.07 -3.94 3.54
C MET A 48 16.03 -2.83 3.73
N LEU A 49 14.77 -3.19 3.51
CA LEU A 49 13.64 -2.31 3.75
C LEU A 49 12.81 -2.90 4.90
N SER A 50 12.72 -2.16 5.99
CA SER A 50 11.86 -2.49 7.13
C SER A 50 10.61 -1.64 7.12
N PHE A 51 9.51 -2.23 7.59
CA PHE A 51 8.22 -1.58 7.72
C PHE A 51 7.62 -1.87 9.08
N GLY A 52 7.13 -0.84 9.74
CA GLY A 52 6.38 -0.95 10.99
C GLY A 52 5.15 -0.07 10.95
N ILE A 53 4.04 -0.60 11.43
CA ILE A 53 2.82 0.16 11.63
C ILE A 53 2.22 -0.17 12.98
N GLU A 54 1.85 0.86 13.72
CA GLU A 54 1.22 0.76 15.02
C GLU A 54 0.00 1.66 15.08
N ARG A 55 -1.07 1.15 15.66
CA ARG A 55 -2.28 1.90 15.92
C ARG A 55 -2.67 1.74 17.38
N VAL A 56 -2.97 2.84 18.04
CA VAL A 56 -3.37 2.89 19.44
C VAL A 56 -4.65 3.70 19.59
N VAL A 57 -5.46 3.30 20.55
CA VAL A 57 -6.67 4.03 20.97
C VAL A 57 -6.62 4.22 22.47
N TYR A 58 -6.77 5.46 22.88
CA TYR A 58 -6.86 5.85 24.30
C TYR A 58 -8.27 6.36 24.58
N VAL A 59 -8.80 5.98 25.71
CA VAL A 59 -10.05 6.51 26.25
C VAL A 59 -9.77 7.07 27.64
N ASN A 60 -10.01 8.35 27.82
CA ASN A 60 -9.71 9.09 29.07
C ASN A 60 -8.25 8.95 29.52
N GLY A 61 -7.32 8.91 28.56
CA GLY A 61 -5.90 8.74 28.82
C GLY A 61 -5.44 7.29 29.07
N GLU A 62 -6.35 6.33 29.12
CA GLU A 62 -6.03 4.91 29.27
C GLU A 62 -5.94 4.22 27.90
N LEU A 63 -4.91 3.38 27.72
CA LEU A 63 -4.71 2.60 26.49
C LEU A 63 -5.78 1.49 26.42
N THR A 64 -6.75 1.66 25.54
CA THR A 64 -7.88 0.74 25.37
C THR A 64 -7.62 -0.30 24.28
N ALA A 65 -6.94 0.09 23.20
CA ALA A 65 -6.60 -0.84 22.13
C ALA A 65 -5.25 -0.52 21.50
N ARG A 66 -4.53 -1.56 21.12
CA ARG A 66 -3.25 -1.46 20.41
C ARG A 66 -3.14 -2.61 19.43
N ILE A 67 -2.78 -2.28 18.19
CA ILE A 67 -2.38 -3.25 17.20
C ILE A 67 -1.10 -2.76 16.52
N ALA A 68 -0.12 -3.64 16.36
CA ALA A 68 1.16 -3.31 15.78
C ALA A 68 1.65 -4.45 14.88
N VAL A 69 2.26 -4.08 13.76
CA VAL A 69 2.94 -5.01 12.84
C VAL A 69 4.33 -4.50 12.61
N GLN A 70 5.32 -5.39 12.66
CA GLN A 70 6.71 -5.09 12.31
C GLN A 70 7.21 -6.12 11.31
N ILE A 71 7.75 -5.64 10.21
CA ILE A 71 8.34 -6.41 9.13
C ILE A 71 9.79 -5.94 8.97
N PRO A 72 10.76 -6.65 9.56
CA PRO A 72 12.16 -6.25 9.52
C PRO A 72 12.75 -6.26 8.11
N ASP A 73 12.29 -7.14 7.24
CA ASP A 73 12.67 -7.18 5.83
C ASP A 73 11.44 -7.47 4.96
N VAL A 74 11.02 -6.47 4.20
CA VAL A 74 9.84 -6.55 3.32
C VAL A 74 10.03 -7.60 2.21
N ARG A 75 11.27 -7.98 1.89
CA ARG A 75 11.56 -9.03 0.89
C ARG A 75 11.32 -10.44 1.43
N SER A 76 11.29 -10.60 2.75
CA SER A 76 11.21 -11.88 3.44
C SER A 76 10.10 -11.89 4.47
N ILE A 77 8.87 -11.55 4.03
CA ILE A 77 7.69 -11.53 4.90
C ILE A 77 7.33 -12.96 5.26
N THR A 78 7.24 -13.25 6.56
CA THR A 78 6.79 -14.54 7.07
C THR A 78 5.27 -14.65 7.06
N ASP A 79 4.75 -15.89 7.08
CA ASP A 79 3.30 -16.13 7.16
C ASP A 79 2.67 -15.47 8.38
N GLN A 80 3.37 -15.47 9.51
CA GLN A 80 2.92 -14.81 10.74
C GLN A 80 2.82 -13.30 10.56
N GLN A 81 3.80 -12.68 9.91
CA GLN A 81 3.78 -11.24 9.61
C GLN A 81 2.67 -10.89 8.62
N ALA A 82 2.44 -11.73 7.62
CA ALA A 82 1.34 -11.57 6.67
C ALA A 82 -0.03 -11.67 7.38
N GLN A 83 -0.20 -12.60 8.32
CA GLN A 83 -1.41 -12.71 9.14
C GLN A 83 -1.60 -11.47 10.03
N SER A 84 -0.55 -11.00 10.71
CA SER A 84 -0.61 -9.78 11.51
C SER A 84 -0.97 -8.55 10.68
N LEU A 85 -0.48 -8.46 9.45
CA LEU A 85 -0.85 -7.39 8.52
C LEU A 85 -2.31 -7.49 8.08
N ALA A 86 -2.80 -8.71 7.84
CA ALA A 86 -4.20 -8.95 7.53
C ALA A 86 -5.12 -8.58 8.71
N GLU A 87 -4.72 -8.87 9.94
CA GLU A 87 -5.44 -8.46 11.15
C GLU A 87 -5.44 -6.94 11.30
N PHE A 88 -4.30 -6.28 11.06
CA PHE A 88 -4.22 -4.83 11.05
C PHE A 88 -5.19 -4.21 10.04
N ASN A 89 -5.32 -4.82 8.86
CA ASN A 89 -6.22 -4.37 7.81
C ASN A 89 -7.71 -4.62 8.12
N ARG A 90 -8.05 -5.53 9.03
CA ARG A 90 -9.44 -5.70 9.51
C ARG A 90 -9.91 -4.52 10.34
N GLY A 91 -8.97 -3.73 10.85
CA GLY A 91 -9.28 -2.58 11.69
C GLY A 91 -9.46 -2.90 13.16
N VAL A 92 -9.65 -1.84 13.93
CA VAL A 92 -9.87 -1.91 15.38
C VAL A 92 -11.25 -1.35 15.70
N VAL A 93 -12.01 -2.08 16.50
CA VAL A 93 -13.32 -1.61 17.01
C VAL A 93 -13.19 -1.35 18.51
N VAL A 94 -13.52 -0.16 18.93
CA VAL A 94 -13.58 0.25 20.34
C VAL A 94 -15.00 0.69 20.65
N GLN A 95 -15.58 0.08 21.66
CA GLN A 95 -16.92 0.41 22.14
C GLN A 95 -16.83 0.94 23.57
N VAL A 96 -17.35 2.13 23.80
CA VAL A 96 -17.37 2.81 25.09
C VAL A 96 -18.82 3.02 25.50
N GLY A 97 -19.20 2.48 26.67
CA GLY A 97 -20.59 2.48 27.16
C GLY A 97 -21.40 1.29 26.68
N GLU A 98 -22.64 1.21 27.15
CA GLU A 98 -23.56 0.11 26.88
C GLU A 98 -24.38 0.36 25.59
N GLY A 99 -24.92 -0.72 25.01
CA GLY A 99 -25.84 -0.65 23.86
C GLY A 99 -25.17 -0.42 22.51
N ASN A 100 -23.86 -0.37 22.44
CA ASN A 100 -23.11 -0.27 21.18
C ASN A 100 -23.31 -1.56 20.37
N ARG A 101 -23.60 -1.39 19.06
CA ARG A 101 -23.70 -2.51 18.10
C ARG A 101 -22.91 -2.15 16.87
N PHE A 102 -22.04 -3.04 16.47
CA PHE A 102 -21.19 -2.86 15.32
C PHE A 102 -21.29 -4.07 14.37
N ASP A 103 -21.53 -3.80 13.08
CA ASP A 103 -21.44 -4.78 12.02
C ASP A 103 -20.09 -4.65 11.29
N PRO A 104 -19.20 -5.64 11.38
CA PRO A 104 -17.87 -5.57 10.79
C PRO A 104 -17.86 -5.69 9.26
N ALA A 105 -18.99 -5.97 8.61
CA ALA A 105 -19.05 -6.28 7.19
C ALA A 105 -18.64 -5.13 6.25
N GLY A 106 -18.40 -3.92 6.75
CA GLY A 106 -18.13 -2.73 5.93
C GLY A 106 -16.79 -2.03 6.16
N ILE A 107 -15.89 -2.54 7.00
CA ILE A 107 -14.66 -1.81 7.34
C ILE A 107 -13.43 -2.49 6.76
N ALA A 108 -12.77 -1.79 5.87
CA ALA A 108 -11.41 -2.09 5.44
C ALA A 108 -10.46 -1.09 6.09
N GLY A 109 -9.61 -1.58 7.01
CA GLY A 109 -8.46 -0.86 7.54
C GLY A 109 -8.74 0.46 8.24
N GLY A 110 -9.29 0.45 9.44
CA GLY A 110 -9.56 1.69 10.17
C GLY A 110 -9.69 1.52 11.68
N VAL A 111 -10.12 2.57 12.35
CA VAL A 111 -10.61 2.53 13.74
C VAL A 111 -12.07 2.90 13.73
N VAL A 112 -12.88 2.04 14.31
CA VAL A 112 -14.29 2.34 14.58
C VAL A 112 -14.45 2.58 16.07
N ILE A 113 -14.96 3.72 16.42
CA ILE A 113 -15.23 4.08 17.78
C ILE A 113 -16.73 4.31 17.91
N GLN A 114 -17.36 3.55 18.78
CA GLN A 114 -18.72 3.75 19.19
C GLN A 114 -18.73 4.18 20.65
N ASN A 115 -19.29 5.34 20.92
CA ASN A 115 -19.38 5.88 22.27
C ASN A 115 -20.82 6.32 22.55
N THR A 116 -21.37 5.83 23.65
CA THR A 116 -22.70 6.18 24.16
C THR A 116 -22.64 7.00 25.45
N LEU A 117 -21.43 7.31 25.93
CA LEU A 117 -21.22 8.10 27.14
C LEU A 117 -20.85 9.53 26.81
N ASP A 118 -21.29 10.47 27.66
CA ASP A 118 -20.88 11.86 27.57
C ASP A 118 -19.51 12.09 28.22
N ASN A 119 -18.85 13.20 27.85
CA ASN A 119 -17.58 13.67 28.42
C ASN A 119 -16.43 12.65 28.34
N GLN A 120 -16.36 11.87 27.28
CA GLN A 120 -15.24 10.97 27.03
C GLN A 120 -14.18 11.67 26.16
N ASP A 121 -12.93 11.57 26.56
CA ASP A 121 -11.78 11.96 25.74
C ASP A 121 -11.25 10.72 25.01
N ILE A 122 -11.41 10.67 23.69
CA ILE A 122 -11.00 9.52 22.88
C ILE A 122 -9.97 9.98 21.85
N ASN A 123 -8.77 9.44 21.98
CA ASN A 123 -7.64 9.73 21.13
C ASN A 123 -7.18 8.50 20.36
N THR A 124 -6.93 8.67 19.06
CA THR A 124 -6.35 7.61 18.22
C THR A 124 -5.06 8.10 17.59
N ALA A 125 -4.07 7.23 17.51
CA ALA A 125 -2.83 7.51 16.79
C ALA A 125 -2.43 6.31 15.93
N THR A 126 -2.00 6.59 14.71
CA THR A 126 -1.35 5.60 13.84
C THR A 126 0.06 6.09 13.55
N ARG A 127 1.05 5.25 13.84
CA ARG A 127 2.45 5.49 13.51
C ARG A 127 2.89 4.55 12.41
N VAL A 128 3.58 5.09 11.43
CA VAL A 128 4.21 4.31 10.36
C VAL A 128 5.70 4.56 10.43
N ASN A 129 6.47 3.51 10.51
CA ASN A 129 7.93 3.53 10.50
C ASN A 129 8.42 2.80 9.26
N VAL A 130 9.23 3.47 8.46
CA VAL A 130 9.89 2.87 7.31
C VAL A 130 11.38 3.06 7.48
N GLY A 131 12.11 1.97 7.52
CA GLY A 131 13.57 1.98 7.58
C GLY A 131 14.14 1.46 6.27
N VAL A 132 15.13 2.18 5.74
CA VAL A 132 15.91 1.76 4.58
C VAL A 132 17.35 1.63 5.01
N ASP A 133 17.89 0.41 5.03
CA ASP A 133 19.30 0.18 5.31
C ASP A 133 20.06 0.07 3.98
N THR A 134 20.83 1.13 3.71
CA THR A 134 21.70 1.24 2.53
C THR A 134 23.18 1.21 2.89
N LEU A 135 23.50 0.99 4.19
CA LEU A 135 24.87 1.09 4.68
C LEU A 135 25.83 0.15 3.92
N GLY A 136 25.40 -1.10 3.66
CA GLY A 136 26.18 -2.05 2.87
C GLY A 136 26.50 -1.55 1.47
N THR A 137 25.50 -0.96 0.79
CA THR A 137 25.67 -0.42 -0.57
C THR A 137 26.69 0.73 -0.60
N PHE A 138 26.67 1.62 0.39
CA PHE A 138 27.66 2.70 0.50
C PHE A 138 29.05 2.18 0.86
N GLN A 139 29.16 1.15 1.68
CA GLN A 139 30.43 0.50 2.00
C GLN A 139 31.05 -0.14 0.76
N ASP A 140 30.26 -0.85 -0.04
CA ASP A 140 30.69 -1.49 -1.29
C ASP A 140 31.13 -0.45 -2.33
N LEU A 141 30.39 0.65 -2.48
CA LEU A 141 30.78 1.75 -3.38
C LEU A 141 32.08 2.42 -2.95
N ASN A 142 32.25 2.66 -1.64
CA ASN A 142 33.49 3.24 -1.10
C ASN A 142 34.68 2.29 -1.25
N ALA A 143 34.49 1.00 -1.00
CA ALA A 143 35.54 -0.01 -1.17
C ALA A 143 35.98 -0.14 -2.62
N ASN A 144 35.03 -0.17 -3.57
CA ASN A 144 35.31 -0.21 -5.00
C ASN A 144 36.01 1.08 -5.47
N GLY A 145 35.58 2.25 -4.99
CA GLY A 145 36.24 3.53 -5.24
C GLY A 145 37.69 3.54 -4.76
N ALA A 146 37.93 3.11 -3.53
CA ALA A 146 39.27 3.03 -2.94
C ALA A 146 40.18 2.04 -3.70
N LEU A 147 39.62 0.88 -4.12
CA LEU A 147 40.36 -0.10 -4.89
C LEU A 147 40.76 0.45 -6.27
N THR A 148 39.84 1.13 -6.96
CA THR A 148 40.10 1.77 -8.25
C THR A 148 41.19 2.84 -8.11
N ASP A 149 41.13 3.69 -7.10
CA ASP A 149 42.13 4.71 -6.79
C ASP A 149 43.52 4.11 -6.51
N ALA A 150 43.54 2.99 -5.75
CA ALA A 150 44.79 2.29 -5.47
C ALA A 150 45.41 1.67 -6.73
N LEU A 151 44.59 1.12 -7.63
CA LEU A 151 45.05 0.58 -8.92
C LEU A 151 45.59 1.65 -9.85
N ILE A 152 44.97 2.84 -9.89
CA ILE A 152 45.41 3.97 -10.71
C ILE A 152 46.74 4.55 -10.18
N ARG A 153 46.92 4.56 -8.86
CA ARG A 153 48.15 5.10 -8.21
C ARG A 153 49.24 4.06 -8.02
N ALA A 154 49.01 2.80 -8.33
CA ALA A 154 50.01 1.78 -8.28
C ALA A 154 51.13 2.18 -9.30
N PRO A 155 52.40 2.42 -8.86
CA PRO A 155 53.50 2.69 -9.81
C PRO A 155 53.59 1.47 -10.72
N GLY A 156 53.54 1.69 -12.04
CA GLY A 156 53.78 0.63 -13.01
C GLY A 156 55.04 -0.11 -12.64
N GLY A 157 54.92 -1.40 -12.38
CA GLY A 157 56.07 -2.27 -12.15
C GLY A 157 56.95 -2.30 -13.41
N PRO A 158 58.19 -2.74 -13.27
CA PRO A 158 59.23 -2.61 -14.25
C PRO A 158 58.93 -3.27 -15.57
#